data_ef0771cfbfcc11bb80b38c4693da8e4e
#
_entry.id   ef0771cfbfcc11bb80b38c4693da8e4e
#
_cell.length_a   1.000
_cell.length_b   1.000
_cell.length_c   1.000
_cell.angle_alpha   90.00
_cell.angle_beta   90.00
_cell.angle_gamma   90.00
#
_symmetry.space_group_name_H-M   'P 1'
#
loop_
_entity.id
_entity.type
_entity.pdbx_description
1 polymer ?
#
loop_
_entity_poly.entity_id
_entity_poly.type
_entity_poly.pdbx_seq_one_letter_code
_entity_poly.pdbx_strand_id
1 'polypeptide(L)'
;MKTSRTLNVLVGLSLVLAGCGVNKSIHVADGEVLESGRSTVNGSISIGAGCEVRGACRTVNGRVTVGAGSRVGGLQAVNGSMKLAEEVSVEGDLGTVNGSISLAENVTVDGSVDTVNGSFTIEPGGSISSGVGTVNGSIRVTGSRIGGSLVTTNGDISLLDHSQVAGDIVVKGKSRHDRKAREIRISGGSVVEGDIVVRHPKRKVTVILSDGGQVKGEIHNAEVIEE
;
A
#
# COMPACT_ATOMS: atom_id res chain seq x y z
N MET A 1 4.04 -20.42 -19.85
CA MET A 1 5.26 -19.81 -19.25
C MET A 1 4.88 -18.46 -18.68
N LYS A 2 4.46 -18.40 -17.41
CA LYS A 2 4.10 -17.13 -16.72
C LYS A 2 5.38 -16.53 -16.18
N THR A 3 5.82 -15.43 -16.75
CA THR A 3 6.96 -14.65 -16.26
C THR A 3 6.63 -14.04 -14.90
N SER A 4 7.26 -14.57 -13.87
CA SER A 4 7.28 -14.00 -12.53
C SER A 4 7.87 -12.59 -12.61
N ARG A 5 7.04 -11.55 -12.51
CA ARG A 5 7.52 -10.21 -12.24
C ARG A 5 8.08 -10.21 -10.81
N THR A 6 9.39 -10.33 -10.72
CA THR A 6 10.12 -10.01 -9.49
C THR A 6 9.82 -8.56 -9.16
N LEU A 7 9.32 -8.34 -7.94
CA LEU A 7 9.22 -7.02 -7.33
C LEU A 7 10.62 -6.40 -7.27
N ASN A 8 11.02 -5.75 -8.35
CA ASN A 8 12.15 -4.84 -8.35
C ASN A 8 11.68 -3.55 -7.67
N VAL A 9 11.73 -3.53 -6.33
CA VAL A 9 11.79 -2.28 -5.59
C VAL A 9 13.19 -1.68 -5.85
N LEU A 10 13.46 -1.35 -7.10
CA LEU A 10 14.43 -0.35 -7.45
C LEU A 10 13.68 0.97 -7.40
N VAL A 11 13.69 1.59 -6.23
CA VAL A 11 13.42 3.02 -6.14
C VAL A 11 14.53 3.70 -6.92
N GLY A 12 14.35 3.75 -8.22
CA GLY A 12 15.14 4.60 -9.12
C GLY A 12 14.80 6.04 -8.77
N LEU A 13 15.38 6.53 -7.67
CA LEU A 13 15.33 7.92 -7.28
C LEU A 13 16.20 8.74 -8.23
N SER A 14 15.79 8.86 -9.50
CA SER A 14 16.31 9.90 -10.37
C SER A 14 15.69 11.22 -9.92
N LEU A 15 16.36 11.87 -9.00
CA LEU A 15 16.03 13.20 -8.49
C LEU A 15 16.31 14.22 -9.60
N VAL A 16 15.35 14.44 -10.49
CA VAL A 16 15.38 15.58 -11.41
C VAL A 16 15.02 16.82 -10.61
N LEU A 17 16.02 17.61 -10.25
CA LEU A 17 15.95 18.82 -9.43
C LEU A 17 15.44 20.04 -10.22
N ALA A 18 14.45 19.92 -11.08
CA ALA A 18 13.78 21.08 -11.67
C ALA A 18 12.64 21.54 -10.75
N GLY A 19 12.86 22.61 -10.01
CA GLY A 19 11.86 23.21 -9.10
C GLY A 19 11.83 22.62 -7.68
N CYS A 20 12.92 22.01 -7.20
CA CYS A 20 13.00 21.43 -5.86
C CYS A 20 13.24 22.48 -4.80
N GLY A 21 12.29 22.62 -3.85
CA GLY A 21 12.52 23.41 -2.63
C GLY A 21 13.36 22.62 -1.64
N VAL A 22 14.63 23.02 -1.46
CA VAL A 22 15.46 22.46 -0.37
C VAL A 22 15.04 23.12 0.95
N ASN A 23 14.72 22.32 1.98
CA ASN A 23 14.31 22.78 3.32
C ASN A 23 13.01 23.62 3.35
N LYS A 24 12.08 23.42 2.45
CA LYS A 24 10.79 24.11 2.43
C LYS A 24 9.63 23.13 2.31
N SER A 25 8.68 23.22 3.21
CA SER A 25 7.39 22.53 3.07
C SER A 25 6.57 23.16 1.95
N ILE A 26 5.83 22.32 1.24
CA ILE A 26 4.94 22.69 0.15
C ILE A 26 3.53 22.62 0.69
N HIS A 27 2.78 23.70 0.51
CA HIS A 27 1.37 23.78 0.84
C HIS A 27 0.59 24.18 -0.42
N VAL A 28 -0.40 23.39 -0.76
CA VAL A 28 -1.38 23.64 -1.83
C VAL A 28 -2.68 23.97 -1.14
N ALA A 29 -3.24 25.15 -1.38
CA ALA A 29 -4.48 25.57 -0.74
C ALA A 29 -5.68 24.80 -1.30
N ASP A 30 -6.79 24.80 -0.57
CA ASP A 30 -8.00 24.10 -0.99
C ASP A 30 -8.49 24.58 -2.36
N GLY A 31 -8.90 23.63 -3.21
CA GLY A 31 -9.42 23.89 -4.53
C GLY A 31 -8.40 24.31 -5.59
N GLU A 32 -7.11 24.31 -5.27
CA GLU A 32 -6.08 24.66 -6.25
C GLU A 32 -5.87 23.59 -7.31
N VAL A 33 -5.61 24.03 -8.53
CA VAL A 33 -5.21 23.19 -9.67
C VAL A 33 -3.74 23.45 -10.00
N LEU A 34 -2.93 22.39 -9.93
CA LEU A 34 -1.52 22.44 -10.29
C LEU A 34 -1.25 21.55 -11.50
N GLU A 35 -0.72 22.15 -12.57
CA GLU A 35 -0.40 21.44 -13.82
C GLU A 35 0.81 20.50 -13.71
N SER A 36 1.52 20.51 -12.58
CA SER A 36 2.68 19.63 -12.35
C SER A 36 2.81 19.26 -10.90
N GLY A 37 3.42 18.09 -10.65
CA GLY A 37 3.77 17.63 -9.31
C GLY A 37 4.75 18.56 -8.59
N ARG A 38 4.96 18.30 -7.32
CA ARG A 38 5.83 19.09 -6.44
C ARG A 38 6.89 18.20 -5.79
N SER A 39 8.07 18.74 -5.58
CA SER A 39 9.16 18.01 -4.94
C SER A 39 9.87 18.85 -3.88
N THR A 40 10.24 18.21 -2.77
CA THR A 40 11.06 18.83 -1.72
C THR A 40 12.03 17.79 -1.13
N VAL A 41 13.12 18.27 -0.53
CA VAL A 41 14.08 17.36 0.13
C VAL A 41 13.76 17.27 1.62
N ASN A 42 13.79 18.39 2.33
CA ASN A 42 13.49 18.42 3.77
C ASN A 42 12.26 19.28 4.02
N GLY A 43 11.10 18.72 3.73
CA GLY A 43 9.83 19.42 3.91
C GLY A 43 8.65 18.50 3.69
N SER A 44 7.56 18.81 4.33
CA SER A 44 6.30 18.11 4.12
C SER A 44 5.58 18.66 2.90
N ILE A 45 4.76 17.82 2.27
CA ILE A 45 3.84 18.22 1.21
C ILE A 45 2.44 18.10 1.79
N SER A 46 1.72 19.21 1.83
CA SER A 46 0.33 19.27 2.26
C SER A 46 -0.53 19.78 1.11
N ILE A 47 -1.41 18.93 0.61
CA ILE A 47 -2.38 19.25 -0.42
C ILE A 47 -3.72 19.41 0.27
N GLY A 48 -4.38 20.54 0.06
CA GLY A 48 -5.69 20.88 0.61
C GLY A 48 -6.82 20.00 0.05
N ALA A 49 -8.05 20.29 0.42
CA ALA A 49 -9.22 19.58 -0.06
C ALA A 49 -9.64 20.05 -1.46
N GLY A 50 -10.20 19.15 -2.27
CA GLY A 50 -10.72 19.47 -3.60
C GLY A 50 -9.65 19.92 -4.60
N CYS A 51 -8.39 19.62 -4.38
CA CYS A 51 -7.29 20.01 -5.26
C CYS A 51 -7.12 19.06 -6.45
N GLU A 52 -6.62 19.57 -7.56
CA GLU A 52 -6.14 18.77 -8.68
C GLU A 52 -4.64 18.99 -8.86
N VAL A 53 -3.82 17.96 -8.65
CA VAL A 53 -2.37 18.03 -8.84
C VAL A 53 -1.96 17.05 -9.92
N ARG A 54 -1.70 17.55 -11.12
CA ARG A 54 -1.24 16.75 -12.25
C ARG A 54 0.24 16.41 -12.10
N GLY A 55 0.55 15.13 -12.05
CA GLY A 55 1.91 14.63 -11.90
C GLY A 55 2.29 14.26 -10.46
N ALA A 56 3.47 13.68 -10.33
CA ALA A 56 3.90 13.07 -9.07
C ALA A 56 4.46 14.09 -8.06
N CYS A 57 4.06 13.93 -6.79
CA CYS A 57 4.62 14.66 -5.67
C CYS A 57 5.67 13.80 -4.93
N ARG A 58 6.83 14.39 -4.60
CA ARG A 58 7.95 13.67 -3.99
C ARG A 58 8.57 14.42 -2.83
N THR A 59 8.87 13.70 -1.76
CA THR A 59 9.68 14.21 -0.65
C THR A 59 10.74 13.20 -0.21
N VAL A 60 11.87 13.69 0.29
CA VAL A 60 12.86 12.79 0.90
C VAL A 60 12.59 12.70 2.40
N ASN A 61 12.50 13.82 3.09
CA ASN A 61 12.28 13.86 4.55
C ASN A 61 11.07 14.72 4.85
N GLY A 62 9.90 14.11 4.89
CA GLY A 62 8.68 14.83 5.20
C GLY A 62 7.43 14.00 4.98
N ARG A 63 6.37 14.39 5.66
CA ARG A 63 5.06 13.75 5.51
C ARG A 63 4.38 14.27 4.24
N VAL A 64 3.60 13.39 3.61
CA VAL A 64 2.67 13.77 2.54
C VAL A 64 1.24 13.64 3.10
N THR A 65 0.48 14.72 3.00
CA THR A 65 -0.95 14.72 3.35
C THR A 65 -1.76 15.23 2.17
N VAL A 66 -2.89 14.58 1.90
CA VAL A 66 -3.82 14.96 0.84
C VAL A 66 -5.21 15.11 1.45
N GLY A 67 -5.80 16.27 1.27
CA GLY A 67 -7.16 16.60 1.73
C GLY A 67 -8.25 15.94 0.89
N ALA A 68 -9.44 15.90 1.47
CA ALA A 68 -10.59 15.17 0.94
C ALA A 68 -10.99 15.62 -0.48
N GLY A 69 -11.50 14.68 -1.28
CA GLY A 69 -12.02 14.95 -2.62
C GLY A 69 -10.96 15.42 -3.63
N SER A 70 -9.67 15.26 -3.32
CA SER A 70 -8.59 15.72 -4.21
C SER A 70 -8.20 14.65 -5.22
N ARG A 71 -7.74 15.09 -6.39
CA ARG A 71 -7.15 14.25 -7.43
C ARG A 71 -5.67 14.54 -7.54
N VAL A 72 -4.84 13.54 -7.41
CA VAL A 72 -3.38 13.69 -7.43
C VAL A 72 -2.73 12.64 -8.32
N GLY A 73 -1.57 12.94 -8.87
CA GLY A 73 -0.73 11.95 -9.52
C GLY A 73 -0.08 10.99 -8.50
N GLY A 74 1.04 10.37 -8.83
CA GLY A 74 1.74 9.48 -7.90
C GLY A 74 2.35 10.24 -6.71
N LEU A 75 2.46 9.57 -5.56
CA LEU A 75 3.07 10.13 -4.34
C LEU A 75 4.25 9.27 -3.90
N GLN A 76 5.40 9.90 -3.63
CA GLN A 76 6.60 9.20 -3.20
C GLN A 76 7.26 9.90 -2.01
N ALA A 77 7.65 9.13 -1.00
CA ALA A 77 8.45 9.60 0.12
C ALA A 77 9.61 8.63 0.39
N VAL A 78 10.72 9.12 0.95
CA VAL A 78 11.76 8.23 1.47
C VAL A 78 11.59 8.06 2.97
N ASN A 79 11.62 9.14 3.72
CA ASN A 79 11.43 9.13 5.16
C ASN A 79 10.20 9.96 5.52
N GLY A 80 9.04 9.37 5.37
CA GLY A 80 7.79 10.06 5.67
C GLY A 80 6.56 9.21 5.44
N SER A 81 5.58 9.39 6.30
CA SER A 81 4.29 8.74 6.16
C SER A 81 3.40 9.49 5.18
N MET A 82 2.51 8.76 4.53
CA MET A 82 1.46 9.31 3.67
C MET A 82 0.11 9.14 4.33
N LYS A 83 -0.68 10.19 4.32
CA LYS A 83 -2.07 10.17 4.78
C LYS A 83 -2.96 10.81 3.73
N LEU A 84 -3.89 10.05 3.18
CA LEU A 84 -4.89 10.50 2.25
C LEU A 84 -6.25 10.51 2.95
N ALA A 85 -6.94 11.63 2.86
CA ALA A 85 -8.29 11.79 3.40
C ALA A 85 -9.32 11.07 2.50
N GLU A 86 -10.58 11.15 2.86
CA GLU A 86 -11.68 10.50 2.14
C GLU A 86 -11.82 11.02 0.70
N GLU A 87 -12.32 10.16 -0.17
CA GLU A 87 -12.64 10.46 -1.57
C GLU A 87 -11.45 10.96 -2.42
N VAL A 88 -10.22 10.68 -2.00
CA VAL A 88 -9.03 11.04 -2.79
C VAL A 88 -8.83 10.04 -3.93
N SER A 89 -8.55 10.57 -5.13
CA SER A 89 -8.19 9.81 -6.32
C SER A 89 -6.71 9.99 -6.64
N VAL A 90 -5.96 8.87 -6.74
CA VAL A 90 -4.55 8.85 -7.12
C VAL A 90 -4.40 8.17 -8.48
N GLU A 91 -3.88 8.88 -9.48
CA GLU A 91 -3.72 8.39 -10.86
C GLU A 91 -2.43 7.56 -11.08
N GLY A 92 -1.60 7.44 -10.07
CA GLY A 92 -0.32 6.72 -10.14
C GLY A 92 -0.03 5.91 -8.89
N ASP A 93 1.24 5.59 -8.69
CA ASP A 93 1.69 4.77 -7.57
C ASP A 93 1.86 5.57 -6.28
N LEU A 94 1.67 4.88 -5.15
CA LEU A 94 2.04 5.34 -3.82
C LEU A 94 3.27 4.58 -3.33
N GLY A 95 4.34 5.27 -2.96
CA GLY A 95 5.56 4.62 -2.50
C GLY A 95 6.25 5.32 -1.34
N THR A 96 6.67 4.54 -0.32
CA THR A 96 7.55 5.06 0.73
C THR A 96 8.60 4.02 1.15
N VAL A 97 9.74 4.48 1.63
CA VAL A 97 10.75 3.56 2.19
C VAL A 97 10.58 3.43 3.69
N ASN A 98 10.56 4.53 4.40
CA ASN A 98 10.42 4.54 5.86
C ASN A 98 9.20 5.38 6.26
N GLY A 99 8.05 4.76 6.27
CA GLY A 99 6.79 5.41 6.65
C GLY A 99 5.59 4.53 6.34
N SER A 100 4.52 4.78 7.05
CA SER A 100 3.25 4.11 6.79
C SER A 100 2.42 4.86 5.76
N ILE A 101 1.59 4.13 5.03
CA ILE A 101 0.61 4.67 4.09
C ILE A 101 -0.79 4.39 4.65
N SER A 102 -1.58 5.44 4.84
CA SER A 102 -2.94 5.39 5.39
C SER A 102 -3.90 6.03 4.42
N LEU A 103 -4.85 5.25 3.94
CA LEU A 103 -5.90 5.69 3.04
C LEU A 103 -7.23 5.65 3.80
N ALA A 104 -7.92 6.79 3.84
CA ALA A 104 -9.25 6.89 4.45
C ALA A 104 -10.33 6.28 3.53
N GLU A 105 -11.59 6.50 3.86
CA GLU A 105 -12.73 5.93 3.13
C GLU A 105 -12.81 6.41 1.66
N ASN A 106 -13.25 5.52 0.78
CA ASN A 106 -13.49 5.80 -0.63
C ASN A 106 -12.27 6.31 -1.42
N VAL A 107 -11.05 6.02 -0.96
CA VAL A 107 -9.83 6.39 -1.70
C VAL A 107 -9.60 5.42 -2.86
N THR A 108 -9.33 5.95 -4.04
CA THR A 108 -8.99 5.17 -5.24
C THR A 108 -7.54 5.38 -5.65
N VAL A 109 -6.87 4.30 -6.04
CA VAL A 109 -5.47 4.31 -6.53
C VAL A 109 -5.40 3.49 -7.81
N ASP A 110 -5.07 4.13 -8.93
CA ASP A 110 -4.96 3.45 -10.23
C ASP A 110 -3.63 2.70 -10.39
N GLY A 111 -2.68 2.93 -9.53
CA GLY A 111 -1.37 2.28 -9.49
C GLY A 111 -1.23 1.21 -8.41
N SER A 112 0.04 0.98 -8.03
CA SER A 112 0.45 0.11 -6.92
C SER A 112 0.70 0.91 -5.64
N VAL A 113 0.69 0.20 -4.50
CA VAL A 113 1.06 0.78 -3.21
C VAL A 113 2.20 -0.03 -2.62
N ASP A 114 3.35 0.61 -2.41
CA ASP A 114 4.55 -0.05 -1.93
C ASP A 114 5.18 0.67 -0.73
N THR A 115 5.54 -0.09 0.29
CA THR A 115 6.36 0.40 1.40
C THR A 115 7.45 -0.59 1.77
N VAL A 116 8.59 -0.11 2.28
CA VAL A 116 9.64 -1.01 2.77
C VAL A 116 9.53 -1.20 4.27
N ASN A 117 9.57 -0.12 5.03
CA ASN A 117 9.49 -0.16 6.49
C ASN A 117 8.30 0.68 6.96
N GLY A 118 7.12 0.08 6.92
CA GLY A 118 5.90 0.74 7.33
C GLY A 118 4.68 -0.09 7.02
N SER A 119 3.61 0.17 7.73
CA SER A 119 2.34 -0.52 7.51
C SER A 119 1.51 0.20 6.44
N PHE A 120 0.70 -0.58 5.77
CA PHE A 120 -0.33 -0.10 4.87
C PHE A 120 -1.72 -0.34 5.48
N THR A 121 -2.58 0.67 5.42
CA THR A 121 -3.98 0.57 5.85
C THR A 121 -4.87 1.27 4.83
N ILE A 122 -5.99 0.63 4.50
CA ILE A 122 -7.06 1.21 3.70
C ILE A 122 -8.40 0.97 4.37
N GLU A 123 -9.17 2.03 4.51
CA GLU A 123 -10.49 2.07 5.11
C GLU A 123 -11.59 1.75 4.07
N PRO A 124 -12.85 1.53 4.49
CA PRO A 124 -13.92 1.03 3.62
C PRO A 124 -14.18 1.86 2.36
N GLY A 125 -14.66 1.17 1.31
CA GLY A 125 -14.99 1.79 0.02
C GLY A 125 -13.80 2.08 -0.87
N GLY A 126 -12.58 1.78 -0.41
CA GLY A 126 -11.38 2.03 -1.17
C GLY A 126 -11.10 1.01 -2.28
N SER A 127 -10.34 1.41 -3.30
CA SER A 127 -9.96 0.56 -4.42
C SER A 127 -8.52 0.82 -4.86
N ILE A 128 -7.75 -0.26 -5.04
CA ILE A 128 -6.41 -0.21 -5.63
C ILE A 128 -6.42 -1.10 -6.86
N SER A 129 -6.13 -0.52 -8.04
CA SER A 129 -6.19 -1.24 -9.31
C SER A 129 -5.10 -2.29 -9.47
N SER A 130 -3.93 -2.05 -8.90
CA SER A 130 -2.80 -2.99 -8.90
C SER A 130 -2.64 -3.71 -7.55
N GLY A 131 -1.42 -4.06 -7.17
CA GLY A 131 -1.14 -4.77 -5.93
C GLY A 131 -0.64 -3.86 -4.81
N VAL A 132 -0.54 -4.45 -3.61
CA VAL A 132 0.05 -3.81 -2.43
C VAL A 132 1.24 -4.61 -1.94
N GLY A 133 2.37 -3.94 -1.72
CA GLY A 133 3.61 -4.53 -1.26
C GLY A 133 4.19 -3.91 0.01
N THR A 134 4.66 -4.75 0.94
CA THR A 134 5.50 -4.29 2.04
C THR A 134 6.66 -5.26 2.29
N VAL A 135 7.76 -4.75 2.83
CA VAL A 135 8.84 -5.63 3.29
C VAL A 135 8.72 -5.85 4.80
N ASN A 136 8.66 -4.80 5.57
CA ASN A 136 8.57 -4.86 7.03
C ASN A 136 7.39 -4.00 7.51
N GLY A 137 6.22 -4.59 7.59
CA GLY A 137 5.02 -3.91 8.06
C GLY A 137 3.76 -4.69 7.74
N SER A 138 2.71 -4.44 8.46
CA SER A 138 1.44 -5.10 8.27
C SER A 138 0.65 -4.48 7.11
N ILE A 139 -0.17 -5.29 6.47
CA ILE A 139 -1.17 -4.86 5.49
C ILE A 139 -2.54 -5.05 6.12
N ARG A 140 -3.33 -4.00 6.19
CA ARG A 140 -4.73 -4.04 6.63
C ARG A 140 -5.63 -3.49 5.54
N VAL A 141 -6.60 -4.28 5.14
CA VAL A 141 -7.62 -3.91 4.15
C VAL A 141 -8.98 -4.10 4.82
N THR A 142 -9.77 -3.04 4.87
CA THR A 142 -11.11 -3.05 5.46
C THR A 142 -12.11 -2.61 4.39
N GLY A 143 -13.12 -3.44 4.10
CA GLY A 143 -14.22 -3.10 3.20
C GLY A 143 -13.81 -2.59 1.82
N SER A 144 -12.69 -3.06 1.28
CA SER A 144 -12.03 -2.45 0.11
C SER A 144 -11.59 -3.51 -0.91
N ARG A 145 -11.31 -3.05 -2.15
CA ARG A 145 -10.93 -3.91 -3.26
C ARG A 145 -9.47 -3.72 -3.67
N ILE A 146 -8.74 -4.81 -3.81
CA ILE A 146 -7.38 -4.84 -4.36
C ILE A 146 -7.41 -5.66 -5.66
N GLY A 147 -7.11 -5.01 -6.79
CA GLY A 147 -7.13 -5.63 -8.13
C GLY A 147 -5.95 -6.56 -8.42
N GLY A 148 -4.86 -6.43 -7.69
CA GLY A 148 -3.67 -7.27 -7.81
C GLY A 148 -3.41 -8.12 -6.57
N SER A 149 -2.14 -8.46 -6.36
CA SER A 149 -1.70 -9.33 -5.25
C SER A 149 -1.26 -8.53 -4.04
N LEU A 150 -1.41 -9.12 -2.86
CA LEU A 150 -0.79 -8.64 -1.62
C LEU A 150 0.54 -9.35 -1.39
N VAL A 151 1.59 -8.59 -1.18
CA VAL A 151 2.94 -9.16 -1.03
C VAL A 151 3.58 -8.61 0.24
N THR A 152 3.97 -9.50 1.15
CA THR A 152 4.78 -9.11 2.32
C THR A 152 6.03 -9.97 2.46
N THR A 153 7.00 -9.45 3.18
CA THR A 153 8.15 -10.25 3.61
C THR A 153 8.09 -10.52 5.11
N ASN A 154 7.88 -9.50 5.92
CA ASN A 154 7.87 -9.61 7.39
C ASN A 154 6.70 -8.82 7.98
N GLY A 155 5.48 -9.18 7.61
CA GLY A 155 4.28 -8.51 8.10
C GLY A 155 3.11 -9.45 8.19
N ASP A 156 2.15 -9.08 9.01
CA ASP A 156 0.88 -9.74 9.09
C ASP A 156 -0.08 -9.11 8.07
N ILE A 157 -1.07 -9.87 7.61
CA ILE A 157 -2.07 -9.39 6.65
C ILE A 157 -3.45 -9.59 7.28
N SER A 158 -4.29 -8.56 7.23
CA SER A 158 -5.67 -8.61 7.70
C SER A 158 -6.61 -8.11 6.61
N LEU A 159 -7.55 -8.95 6.20
CA LEU A 159 -8.66 -8.64 5.32
C LEU A 159 -9.94 -8.70 6.13
N LEU A 160 -10.64 -7.59 6.23
CA LEU A 160 -11.80 -7.38 7.10
C LEU A 160 -12.98 -6.83 6.29
N ASP A 161 -14.20 -7.10 6.74
CA ASP A 161 -15.41 -6.42 6.29
C ASP A 161 -15.63 -6.44 4.77
N HIS A 162 -15.81 -7.63 4.20
CA HIS A 162 -16.08 -7.84 2.77
C HIS A 162 -14.97 -7.34 1.83
N SER A 163 -13.72 -7.33 2.30
CA SER A 163 -12.57 -6.99 1.47
C SER A 163 -12.35 -8.04 0.36
N GLN A 164 -11.92 -7.59 -0.80
CA GLN A 164 -11.67 -8.44 -1.95
C GLN A 164 -10.24 -8.28 -2.48
N VAL A 165 -9.56 -9.39 -2.69
CA VAL A 165 -8.24 -9.44 -3.34
C VAL A 165 -8.35 -10.31 -4.58
N ALA A 166 -8.16 -9.71 -5.76
CA ALA A 166 -8.28 -10.42 -7.03
C ALA A 166 -7.05 -11.27 -7.37
N GLY A 167 -5.90 -10.95 -6.82
CA GLY A 167 -4.66 -11.71 -7.00
C GLY A 167 -4.33 -12.59 -5.80
N ASP A 168 -3.06 -12.97 -5.71
CA ASP A 168 -2.55 -13.86 -4.68
C ASP A 168 -2.12 -13.10 -3.41
N ILE A 169 -2.08 -13.79 -2.29
CA ILE A 169 -1.35 -13.35 -1.10
C ILE A 169 0.00 -14.07 -1.07
N VAL A 170 1.10 -13.31 -1.16
CA VAL A 170 2.44 -13.89 -1.21
C VAL A 170 3.27 -13.45 -0.01
N VAL A 171 3.63 -14.40 0.85
CA VAL A 171 4.59 -14.17 1.92
C VAL A 171 5.99 -14.58 1.44
N LYS A 172 6.82 -13.56 1.17
CA LYS A 172 8.25 -13.74 0.84
C LYS A 172 9.03 -13.81 2.16
N GLY A 173 10.24 -14.28 2.15
CA GLY A 173 11.09 -14.20 3.32
C GLY A 173 12.01 -15.39 3.45
N LYS A 174 13.23 -15.15 3.97
CA LYS A 174 14.22 -16.19 4.21
C LYS A 174 14.18 -16.60 5.67
N SER A 175 13.97 -17.87 5.96
CA SER A 175 13.71 -18.44 7.28
C SER A 175 14.93 -18.54 8.20
N ARG A 176 16.09 -17.95 7.94
CA ARG A 176 17.26 -18.33 8.75
C ARG A 176 17.24 -17.83 10.20
N HIS A 177 16.49 -16.79 10.56
CA HIS A 177 16.46 -16.24 11.93
C HIS A 177 15.11 -15.66 12.37
N ASP A 178 14.08 -15.61 11.52
CA ASP A 178 12.78 -15.09 11.91
C ASP A 178 11.92 -16.19 12.55
N ARG A 179 11.93 -16.24 13.88
CA ARG A 179 11.14 -17.18 14.69
C ARG A 179 9.73 -16.69 14.94
N LYS A 180 9.41 -15.47 14.54
CA LYS A 180 8.07 -14.90 14.76
C LYS A 180 7.10 -15.50 13.76
N ALA A 181 6.06 -16.16 14.26
CA ALA A 181 4.93 -16.58 13.45
C ALA A 181 4.28 -15.34 12.81
N ARG A 182 3.78 -15.48 11.58
CA ARG A 182 3.01 -14.46 10.88
C ARG A 182 1.57 -14.92 10.76
N GLU A 183 0.68 -13.99 10.77
CA GLU A 183 -0.75 -14.24 10.67
C GLU A 183 -1.31 -13.61 9.40
N ILE A 184 -2.14 -14.38 8.69
CA ILE A 184 -3.00 -13.90 7.62
C ILE A 184 -4.41 -14.14 8.09
N ARG A 185 -5.12 -13.07 8.46
CA ARG A 185 -6.52 -13.13 8.88
C ARG A 185 -7.42 -12.69 7.75
N ILE A 186 -8.43 -13.50 7.45
CA ILE A 186 -9.46 -13.22 6.46
C ILE A 186 -10.79 -13.41 7.15
N SER A 187 -11.54 -12.33 7.34
CA SER A 187 -12.78 -12.35 8.11
C SER A 187 -13.84 -11.39 7.56
N GLY A 188 -15.04 -11.47 8.15
CA GLY A 188 -16.14 -10.59 7.79
C GLY A 188 -16.56 -10.70 6.34
N GLY A 189 -16.68 -11.93 5.80
CA GLY A 189 -17.06 -12.16 4.41
C GLY A 189 -16.01 -11.73 3.36
N SER A 190 -14.76 -11.53 3.78
CA SER A 190 -13.67 -11.15 2.86
C SER A 190 -13.23 -12.32 1.98
N VAL A 191 -12.81 -12.03 0.74
CA VAL A 191 -12.49 -13.06 -0.25
C VAL A 191 -11.13 -12.81 -0.91
N VAL A 192 -10.33 -13.86 -1.01
CA VAL A 192 -9.12 -13.92 -1.85
C VAL A 192 -9.44 -14.81 -3.06
N GLU A 193 -9.37 -14.27 -4.27
CA GLU A 193 -9.66 -14.99 -5.51
C GLU A 193 -8.50 -15.90 -5.93
N GLY A 194 -7.25 -15.49 -5.64
CA GLY A 194 -6.03 -16.22 -5.96
C GLY A 194 -5.55 -17.12 -4.83
N ASP A 195 -4.29 -17.51 -4.91
CA ASP A 195 -3.63 -18.42 -3.98
C ASP A 195 -3.01 -17.68 -2.79
N ILE A 196 -2.84 -18.39 -1.66
CA ILE A 196 -1.96 -17.95 -0.57
C ILE A 196 -0.67 -18.74 -0.65
N VAL A 197 0.45 -18.07 -0.93
CA VAL A 197 1.74 -18.70 -1.17
C VAL A 197 2.79 -18.24 -0.16
N VAL A 198 3.16 -19.11 0.77
CA VAL A 198 4.32 -18.91 1.62
C VAL A 198 5.54 -19.51 0.92
N ARG A 199 6.43 -18.65 0.40
CA ARG A 199 7.55 -19.11 -0.45
C ARG A 199 8.59 -19.95 0.28
N HIS A 200 8.66 -19.84 1.60
CA HIS A 200 9.65 -20.59 2.38
C HIS A 200 8.95 -21.58 3.33
N PRO A 201 9.07 -22.91 3.10
CA PRO A 201 8.29 -23.93 3.84
C PRO A 201 8.61 -24.01 5.33
N LYS A 202 9.76 -23.48 5.77
CA LYS A 202 10.12 -23.43 7.20
C LYS A 202 9.61 -22.18 7.93
N ARG A 203 8.94 -21.29 7.23
CA ARG A 203 8.36 -20.10 7.83
C ARG A 203 7.01 -20.45 8.44
N LYS A 204 6.82 -20.14 9.70
CA LYS A 204 5.55 -20.34 10.36
C LYS A 204 4.59 -19.21 9.95
N VAL A 205 3.58 -19.56 9.18
CA VAL A 205 2.47 -18.67 8.80
C VAL A 205 1.18 -19.41 9.11
N THR A 206 0.28 -18.75 9.82
CA THR A 206 -1.06 -19.24 10.10
C THR A 206 -2.06 -18.40 9.32
N VAL A 207 -2.92 -19.06 8.56
CA VAL A 207 -4.07 -18.46 7.88
C VAL A 207 -5.28 -18.71 8.76
N ILE A 208 -5.93 -17.65 9.19
CA ILE A 208 -7.16 -17.70 10.01
C ILE A 208 -8.32 -17.26 9.14
N LEU A 209 -9.27 -18.16 8.96
CA LEU A 209 -10.53 -17.91 8.27
C LEU A 209 -11.64 -17.84 9.32
N SER A 210 -12.27 -16.68 9.44
CA SER A 210 -13.37 -16.47 10.39
C SER A 210 -14.49 -15.63 9.78
N ASP A 211 -15.66 -15.69 10.36
CA ASP A 211 -16.82 -14.87 9.96
C ASP A 211 -17.08 -14.85 8.45
N GLY A 212 -17.03 -16.01 7.80
CA GLY A 212 -17.27 -16.16 6.36
C GLY A 212 -16.12 -15.72 5.44
N GLY A 213 -14.92 -15.56 5.98
CA GLY A 213 -13.71 -15.33 5.18
C GLY A 213 -13.37 -16.51 4.28
N GLN A 214 -12.98 -16.27 3.04
CA GLN A 214 -12.78 -17.32 2.03
C GLN A 214 -11.51 -17.12 1.21
N VAL A 215 -10.89 -18.24 0.84
CA VAL A 215 -9.82 -18.32 -0.17
C VAL A 215 -10.31 -19.25 -1.28
N LYS A 216 -10.40 -18.75 -2.53
CA LYS A 216 -10.86 -19.56 -3.67
C LYS A 216 -9.75 -20.37 -4.32
N GLY A 217 -8.51 -19.90 -4.19
CA GLY A 217 -7.31 -20.60 -4.64
C GLY A 217 -6.78 -21.59 -3.61
N GLU A 218 -5.55 -22.04 -3.80
CA GLU A 218 -4.87 -22.99 -2.94
C GLU A 218 -4.02 -22.27 -1.88
N ILE A 219 -3.86 -22.91 -0.71
CA ILE A 219 -3.01 -22.40 0.38
C ILE A 219 -1.75 -23.27 0.46
N HIS A 220 -0.60 -22.67 0.20
CA HIS A 220 0.68 -23.37 0.16
C HIS A 220 1.60 -22.98 1.33
N ASN A 221 2.10 -24.00 2.05
CA ASN A 221 3.10 -23.89 3.14
C ASN A 221 2.62 -23.01 4.33
N ALA A 222 1.34 -23.00 4.65
CA ALA A 222 0.78 -22.37 5.83
C ALA A 222 -0.13 -23.32 6.59
N GLU A 223 -0.27 -23.10 7.88
CA GLU A 223 -1.28 -23.74 8.72
C GLU A 223 -2.60 -23.00 8.59
N VAL A 224 -3.71 -23.71 8.44
CA VAL A 224 -5.05 -23.11 8.31
C VAL A 224 -5.84 -23.38 9.57
N ILE A 225 -6.46 -22.34 10.10
CA ILE A 225 -7.40 -22.39 11.22
C ILE A 225 -8.72 -21.78 10.74
N GLU A 226 -9.81 -22.50 10.92
CA GLU A 226 -11.18 -22.04 10.66
C GLU A 226 -11.87 -21.81 12.01
N GLU A 227 -12.42 -20.58 12.23
CA GLU A 227 -13.11 -20.17 13.45
C GLU A 227 -14.56 -19.77 13.18
#